data_5e9d0c9960b819a5de2b3feea8ba408b
#
_entry.id   5e9d0c9960b819a5de2b3feea8ba408b
#
_cell.length_a   1.000
_cell.length_b   1.000
_cell.length_c   1.000
_cell.angle_alpha   90.00
_cell.angle_beta   90.00
_cell.angle_gamma   90.00
#
_symmetry.space_group_name_H-M   'P 1'
#
loop_
_entity.id
_entity.type
_entity.pdbx_description
1 polymer ?
#
loop_
_entity_poly.entity_id
_entity_poly.type
_entity_poly.pdbx_seq_one_letter_code
_entity_poly.pdbx_strand_id
1 'polypeptide(L)'
;VAVDAGKRQGPPDPVFLVGFPRSGTTLLERMLDAHSALDVLDERPALEVMIENLRRRDGWRDVALDASLDGLPGAAVDQARADYWQQVHRHLVPQGRLVDKYPLTMTRLPYVARLFPQADWLLLLRHPCDCVLSCHMQAFGLNGGALAFESLASTAHTYVRVMEWWHAQRERVPARVHVLRYEDLVQAPAQRLEALMGFLSLPMQAAQLQSHHAAAQRSRRINTPSYSQVIEPVNANAVGRWKRYRTFFGDAVLAELEPWARRFGYTME
;
A
#
# COMPACT_ATOMS: atom_id res chain seq x y z
N VAL A 1 -0.83 -17.79 -19.79
CA VAL A 1 0.30 -17.63 -20.71
C VAL A 1 1.56 -17.65 -19.86
N ALA A 2 2.43 -18.63 -20.05
CA ALA A 2 3.73 -18.72 -19.40
C ALA A 2 4.57 -17.51 -19.84
N VAL A 3 4.84 -16.58 -18.94
CA VAL A 3 5.76 -15.47 -19.20
C VAL A 3 7.16 -16.04 -19.13
N ASP A 4 7.86 -16.02 -20.26
CA ASP A 4 9.25 -16.42 -20.37
C ASP A 4 10.11 -15.61 -19.38
N ALA A 5 10.62 -16.30 -18.37
CA ALA A 5 11.48 -15.73 -17.33
C ALA A 5 12.92 -15.55 -17.82
N GLY A 6 13.10 -15.08 -19.06
CA GLY A 6 14.40 -14.67 -19.56
C GLY A 6 15.02 -13.65 -18.60
N LYS A 7 16.29 -13.82 -18.24
CA LYS A 7 17.07 -12.94 -17.36
C LYS A 7 16.96 -11.49 -17.86
N ARG A 8 15.97 -10.76 -17.34
CA ARG A 8 15.83 -9.32 -17.60
C ARG A 8 17.01 -8.60 -16.93
N GLN A 9 17.80 -7.90 -17.72
CA GLN A 9 18.84 -7.00 -17.19
C GLN A 9 18.15 -5.78 -16.58
N GLY A 10 18.38 -5.54 -15.29
CA GLY A 10 17.81 -4.38 -14.57
C GLY A 10 17.71 -4.65 -13.07
N PRO A 11 17.32 -3.63 -12.29
CA PRO A 11 17.10 -3.79 -10.86
C PRO A 11 15.98 -4.82 -10.61
N PRO A 12 15.97 -5.51 -9.44
CA PRO A 12 14.91 -6.43 -9.06
C PRO A 12 13.56 -5.72 -9.03
N ASP A 13 12.50 -6.46 -9.33
CA ASP A 13 11.15 -5.91 -9.24
C ASP A 13 10.87 -5.40 -7.81
N PRO A 14 10.18 -4.25 -7.67
CA PRO A 14 9.91 -3.64 -6.38
C PRO A 14 9.02 -4.51 -5.48
N VAL A 15 9.04 -4.19 -4.19
CA VAL A 15 8.00 -4.58 -3.24
C VAL A 15 6.98 -3.44 -3.17
N PHE A 16 5.69 -3.73 -3.32
CA PHE A 16 4.63 -2.72 -3.18
C PHE A 16 3.95 -2.85 -1.82
N LEU A 17 4.16 -1.85 -0.96
CA LEU A 17 3.47 -1.74 0.32
C LEU A 17 2.18 -0.96 0.15
N VAL A 18 1.06 -1.66 0.29
CA VAL A 18 -0.28 -1.15 0.00
C VAL A 18 -1.26 -1.41 1.15
N GLY A 19 -2.39 -0.76 1.09
CA GLY A 19 -3.50 -0.88 2.03
C GLY A 19 -4.43 0.30 1.88
N PHE A 20 -5.62 0.23 2.46
CA PHE A 20 -6.46 1.42 2.49
C PHE A 20 -5.77 2.54 3.30
N PRO A 21 -5.92 3.82 2.95
CA PRO A 21 -5.35 4.90 3.73
C PRO A 21 -5.67 4.74 5.22
N ARG A 22 -4.71 5.06 6.08
CA ARG A 22 -4.82 4.92 7.55
C ARG A 22 -4.83 3.48 8.08
N SER A 23 -4.49 2.49 7.27
CA SER A 23 -4.31 1.10 7.73
C SER A 23 -3.03 0.88 8.56
N GLY A 24 -2.15 1.88 8.65
CA GLY A 24 -0.89 1.78 9.41
C GLY A 24 0.34 1.54 8.52
N THR A 25 0.23 1.75 7.21
CA THR A 25 1.34 1.58 6.24
C THR A 25 2.58 2.39 6.61
N THR A 26 2.42 3.57 7.23
CA THR A 26 3.55 4.40 7.70
C THR A 26 4.32 3.74 8.85
N LEU A 27 3.66 2.97 9.73
CA LEU A 27 4.35 2.20 10.76
C LEU A 27 5.21 1.10 10.14
N LEU A 28 4.60 0.30 9.25
CA LEU A 28 5.31 -0.79 8.58
C LEU A 28 6.43 -0.27 7.67
N GLU A 29 6.19 0.83 6.96
CA GLU A 29 7.22 1.55 6.19
C GLU A 29 8.48 1.80 7.02
N ARG A 30 8.33 2.36 8.24
CA ARG A 30 9.44 2.66 9.13
C ARG A 30 10.21 1.42 9.57
N MET A 31 9.48 0.35 9.83
CA MET A 31 10.10 -0.92 10.17
C MET A 31 10.89 -1.49 8.98
N LEU A 32 10.40 -1.34 7.76
CA LEU A 32 11.10 -1.79 6.55
C LEU A 32 12.30 -0.90 6.21
N ASP A 33 12.17 0.43 6.34
CA ASP A 33 13.25 1.40 6.09
C ASP A 33 14.44 1.24 7.05
N ALA A 34 14.24 0.61 8.20
CA ALA A 34 15.31 0.28 9.13
C ALA A 34 16.13 -0.96 8.73
N HIS A 35 15.74 -1.67 7.69
CA HIS A 35 16.45 -2.87 7.20
C HIS A 35 17.50 -2.48 6.15
N SER A 36 18.75 -2.94 6.31
CA SER A 36 19.89 -2.52 5.48
C SER A 36 19.80 -2.93 4.00
N ALA A 37 19.01 -3.93 3.65
CA ALA A 37 18.82 -4.39 2.28
C ALA A 37 17.54 -3.84 1.60
N LEU A 38 16.83 -2.91 2.25
CA LEU A 38 15.62 -2.30 1.73
C LEU A 38 15.77 -0.78 1.67
N ASP A 39 15.19 -0.18 0.65
CA ASP A 39 15.07 1.27 0.51
C ASP A 39 13.60 1.63 0.26
N VAL A 40 13.04 2.52 1.05
CA VAL A 40 11.61 2.84 0.98
C VAL A 40 11.36 4.16 0.28
N LEU A 41 10.52 4.14 -0.74
CA LEU A 41 9.97 5.31 -1.42
C LEU A 41 8.62 5.66 -0.78
N ASP A 42 8.59 6.77 -0.02
CA ASP A 42 7.43 7.22 0.73
C ASP A 42 6.51 8.10 -0.11
N GLU A 43 5.34 7.57 -0.46
CA GLU A 43 4.21 8.24 -1.13
C GLU A 43 4.62 9.15 -2.29
N ARG A 44 5.48 8.64 -3.16
CA ARG A 44 5.85 9.31 -4.41
C ARG A 44 5.05 8.70 -5.57
N PRO A 45 4.48 9.52 -6.45
CA PRO A 45 3.58 9.05 -7.52
C PRO A 45 4.34 8.44 -8.71
N ALA A 46 5.39 7.63 -8.46
CA ALA A 46 6.22 7.08 -9.54
C ALA A 46 5.41 6.21 -10.50
N LEU A 47 4.56 5.35 -9.95
CA LEU A 47 3.68 4.48 -10.74
C LEU A 47 2.60 5.29 -11.48
N GLU A 48 1.98 6.28 -10.82
CA GLU A 48 0.93 7.10 -11.42
C GLU A 48 1.46 7.93 -12.59
N VAL A 49 2.65 8.53 -12.43
CA VAL A 49 3.30 9.29 -13.52
C VAL A 49 3.63 8.37 -14.70
N MET A 50 4.13 7.18 -14.43
CA MET A 50 4.41 6.18 -15.47
C MET A 50 3.12 5.76 -16.19
N ILE A 51 2.03 5.48 -15.47
CA ILE A 51 0.72 5.13 -16.05
C ILE A 51 0.22 6.26 -16.94
N GLU A 52 0.32 7.50 -16.50
CA GLU A 52 -0.11 8.65 -17.29
C GLU A 52 0.73 8.82 -18.57
N ASN A 53 2.05 8.61 -18.49
CA ASN A 53 2.93 8.62 -19.67
C ASN A 53 2.55 7.51 -20.67
N LEU A 54 2.26 6.31 -20.14
CA LEU A 54 1.83 5.18 -20.96
C LEU A 54 0.52 5.48 -21.68
N ARG A 55 -0.47 6.02 -20.95
CA ARG A 55 -1.77 6.43 -21.52
C ARG A 55 -1.62 7.47 -22.63
N ARG A 56 -0.81 8.50 -22.40
CA ARG A 56 -0.58 9.57 -23.39
C ARG A 56 0.10 9.05 -24.65
N ARG A 57 1.10 8.20 -24.50
CA ARG A 57 1.89 7.66 -25.61
C ARG A 57 1.06 6.71 -26.48
N ASP A 58 0.27 5.84 -25.88
CA ASP A 58 -0.48 4.80 -26.58
C ASP A 58 -1.94 5.19 -26.87
N GLY A 59 -2.34 6.43 -26.54
CA GLY A 59 -3.69 6.96 -26.81
C GLY A 59 -4.80 6.22 -26.04
N TRP A 60 -4.50 5.63 -24.91
CA TRP A 60 -5.46 4.83 -24.15
C TRP A 60 -6.61 5.66 -23.62
N ARG A 61 -7.80 5.26 -24.01
CA ARG A 61 -9.05 5.73 -23.38
C ARG A 61 -9.55 4.65 -22.42
N ASP A 62 -10.13 5.05 -21.31
CA ASP A 62 -10.44 4.24 -20.14
C ASP A 62 -11.28 2.94 -20.33
N VAL A 63 -11.70 2.62 -21.54
CA VAL A 63 -12.78 1.64 -21.80
C VAL A 63 -12.30 0.18 -21.97
N ALA A 64 -11.01 -0.07 -22.16
CA ALA A 64 -10.50 -1.42 -22.43
C ALA A 64 -9.12 -1.68 -21.75
N LEU A 65 -9.00 -1.30 -20.50
CA LEU A 65 -7.72 -1.30 -19.78
C LEU A 65 -7.02 -2.66 -19.79
N ASP A 66 -7.76 -3.73 -19.51
CA ASP A 66 -7.21 -5.08 -19.40
C ASP A 66 -6.68 -5.60 -20.75
N ALA A 67 -7.45 -5.42 -21.82
CA ALA A 67 -7.06 -5.84 -23.17
C ALA A 67 -5.85 -5.02 -23.69
N SER A 68 -5.81 -3.73 -23.36
CA SER A 68 -4.69 -2.86 -23.72
C SER A 68 -3.41 -3.22 -23.00
N LEU A 69 -3.49 -3.59 -21.72
CA LEU A 69 -2.33 -4.04 -20.92
C LEU A 69 -1.76 -5.36 -21.43
N ASP A 70 -2.62 -6.33 -21.73
CA ASP A 70 -2.20 -7.63 -22.26
C ASP A 70 -1.56 -7.52 -23.63
N GLY A 71 -2.07 -6.62 -24.47
CA GLY A 71 -1.57 -6.36 -25.82
C GLY A 71 -0.32 -5.48 -25.90
N LEU A 72 0.22 -4.98 -24.78
CA LEU A 72 1.42 -4.13 -24.79
C LEU A 72 2.63 -4.87 -25.38
N PRO A 73 3.29 -4.31 -26.42
CA PRO A 73 4.54 -4.82 -26.94
C PRO A 73 5.65 -4.79 -25.88
N GLY A 74 6.59 -5.73 -25.94
CA GLY A 74 7.72 -5.80 -25.03
C GLY A 74 8.49 -4.47 -24.89
N ALA A 75 8.75 -3.79 -26.01
CA ALA A 75 9.40 -2.49 -26.00
C ALA A 75 8.61 -1.40 -25.23
N ALA A 76 7.27 -1.42 -25.30
CA ALA A 76 6.44 -0.50 -24.53
C ALA A 76 6.47 -0.81 -23.03
N VAL A 77 6.52 -2.10 -22.67
CA VAL A 77 6.72 -2.56 -21.28
C VAL A 77 8.07 -2.10 -20.74
N ASP A 78 9.14 -2.29 -21.51
CA ASP A 78 10.50 -1.89 -21.09
C ASP A 78 10.60 -0.36 -20.94
N GLN A 79 9.99 0.41 -21.84
CA GLN A 79 9.94 1.85 -21.73
C GLN A 79 9.13 2.30 -20.49
N ALA A 80 7.98 1.68 -20.21
CA ALA A 80 7.19 2.00 -19.03
C ALA A 80 7.95 1.68 -17.73
N ARG A 81 8.69 0.56 -17.68
CA ARG A 81 9.60 0.24 -16.55
C ARG A 81 10.70 1.31 -16.42
N ALA A 82 11.30 1.76 -17.51
CA ALA A 82 12.30 2.81 -17.50
C ALA A 82 11.72 4.13 -16.98
N ASP A 83 10.52 4.51 -17.41
CA ASP A 83 9.80 5.69 -16.94
C ASP A 83 9.55 5.62 -15.42
N TYR A 84 9.12 4.47 -14.92
CA TYR A 84 8.93 4.25 -13.48
C TYR A 84 10.23 4.44 -12.70
N TRP A 85 11.32 3.76 -13.10
CA TRP A 85 12.60 3.86 -12.43
C TRP A 85 13.19 5.28 -12.52
N GLN A 86 12.96 6.00 -13.61
CA GLN A 86 13.33 7.41 -13.74
C GLN A 86 12.61 8.27 -12.68
N GLN A 87 11.32 8.01 -12.42
CA GLN A 87 10.60 8.72 -11.37
C GLN A 87 11.11 8.35 -9.97
N VAL A 88 11.39 7.08 -9.71
CA VAL A 88 12.02 6.65 -8.44
C VAL A 88 13.33 7.39 -8.22
N HIS A 89 14.22 7.42 -9.21
CA HIS A 89 15.55 8.01 -9.12
C HIS A 89 15.53 9.53 -8.90
N ARG A 90 14.42 10.22 -9.17
CA ARG A 90 14.28 11.65 -8.82
C ARG A 90 14.18 11.88 -7.30
N HIS A 91 13.84 10.86 -6.55
CA HIS A 91 13.61 10.96 -5.11
C HIS A 91 14.56 10.10 -4.29
N LEU A 92 14.95 8.95 -4.81
CA LEU A 92 15.74 7.94 -4.14
C LEU A 92 16.55 7.15 -5.17
N VAL A 93 17.84 6.93 -4.92
CA VAL A 93 18.67 5.98 -5.67
C VAL A 93 18.82 4.74 -4.77
N PRO A 94 18.04 3.68 -5.01
CA PRO A 94 18.05 2.51 -4.14
C PRO A 94 19.42 1.82 -4.17
N GLN A 95 19.91 1.43 -3.00
CA GLN A 95 21.10 0.58 -2.83
C GLN A 95 20.68 -0.86 -2.55
N GLY A 96 19.51 -1.06 -1.96
CA GLY A 96 18.86 -2.33 -1.70
C GLY A 96 17.63 -2.54 -2.61
N ARG A 97 16.78 -3.49 -2.24
CA ARG A 97 15.52 -3.72 -2.93
C ARG A 97 14.51 -2.59 -2.60
N LEU A 98 13.94 -1.99 -3.63
CA LEU A 98 12.96 -0.92 -3.47
C LEU A 98 11.66 -1.44 -2.84
N VAL A 99 11.17 -0.73 -1.82
CA VAL A 99 9.80 -0.83 -1.31
C VAL A 99 9.07 0.45 -1.71
N ASP A 100 8.14 0.35 -2.65
CA ASP A 100 7.29 1.47 -3.07
C ASP A 100 6.04 1.50 -2.15
N LYS A 101 6.03 2.43 -1.20
CA LYS A 101 4.90 2.62 -0.30
C LYS A 101 3.99 3.73 -0.82
N TYR A 102 2.91 3.29 -1.44
CA TYR A 102 1.81 4.16 -1.85
C TYR A 102 0.49 3.42 -1.61
N PRO A 103 -0.30 3.76 -0.57
CA PRO A 103 -1.42 2.94 -0.11
C PRO A 103 -2.38 2.52 -1.21
N LEU A 104 -2.82 3.47 -2.04
CA LEU A 104 -3.80 3.22 -3.11
C LEU A 104 -3.23 2.56 -4.36
N THR A 105 -1.93 2.26 -4.42
CA THR A 105 -1.37 1.40 -5.49
C THR A 105 -2.07 0.03 -5.56
N MET A 106 -2.75 -0.39 -4.48
CA MET A 106 -3.61 -1.58 -4.53
C MET A 106 -4.65 -1.53 -5.66
N THR A 107 -5.05 -0.35 -6.11
CA THR A 107 -5.97 -0.19 -7.25
C THR A 107 -5.27 -0.33 -8.61
N ARG A 108 -3.95 -0.50 -8.65
CA ARG A 108 -3.12 -0.57 -9.85
C ARG A 108 -2.52 -1.96 -10.09
N LEU A 109 -3.07 -2.98 -9.44
CA LEU A 109 -2.56 -4.36 -9.53
C LEU A 109 -2.34 -4.85 -10.96
N PRO A 110 -3.24 -4.65 -11.95
CA PRO A 110 -3.02 -5.09 -13.33
C PRO A 110 -1.79 -4.47 -13.98
N TYR A 111 -1.56 -3.17 -13.76
CA TYR A 111 -0.38 -2.47 -14.30
C TYR A 111 0.91 -3.04 -13.72
N VAL A 112 0.95 -3.17 -12.41
CA VAL A 112 2.14 -3.71 -11.72
C VAL A 112 2.41 -5.14 -12.16
N ALA A 113 1.40 -6.00 -12.22
CA ALA A 113 1.58 -7.39 -12.63
C ALA A 113 2.09 -7.53 -14.07
N ARG A 114 1.67 -6.62 -14.97
CA ARG A 114 2.17 -6.60 -16.35
C ARG A 114 3.61 -6.10 -16.43
N LEU A 115 3.94 -5.07 -15.68
CA LEU A 115 5.25 -4.40 -15.74
C LEU A 115 6.28 -5.06 -14.83
N PHE A 116 5.88 -5.54 -13.66
CA PHE A 116 6.73 -6.11 -12.62
C PHE A 116 6.18 -7.48 -12.18
N PRO A 117 6.26 -8.51 -13.04
CA PRO A 117 5.62 -9.80 -12.78
C PRO A 117 6.18 -10.56 -11.58
N GLN A 118 7.37 -10.18 -11.09
CA GLN A 118 8.01 -10.75 -9.91
C GLN A 118 7.91 -9.83 -8.69
N ALA A 119 7.09 -8.78 -8.76
CA ALA A 119 6.85 -7.89 -7.63
C ALA A 119 6.18 -8.63 -6.48
N ASP A 120 6.66 -8.37 -5.27
CA ASP A 120 6.01 -8.81 -4.05
C ASP A 120 5.06 -7.71 -3.55
N TRP A 121 3.94 -8.13 -2.97
CA TRP A 121 2.96 -7.22 -2.41
C TRP A 121 2.84 -7.43 -0.91
N LEU A 122 2.87 -6.34 -0.16
CA LEU A 122 2.59 -6.30 1.26
C LEU A 122 1.26 -5.57 1.45
N LEU A 123 0.19 -6.31 1.70
CA LEU A 123 -1.13 -5.75 1.97
C LEU A 123 -1.32 -5.59 3.47
N LEU A 124 -1.34 -4.35 3.94
CA LEU A 124 -1.65 -4.06 5.33
C LEU A 124 -3.14 -3.78 5.50
N LEU A 125 -3.81 -4.66 6.23
CA LEU A 125 -5.21 -4.54 6.64
C LEU A 125 -5.29 -3.91 8.04
N ARG A 126 -6.39 -3.26 8.31
CA ARG A 126 -6.80 -2.77 9.62
C ARG A 126 -8.31 -2.83 9.69
N HIS A 127 -8.86 -2.85 10.93
CA HIS A 127 -10.30 -2.85 11.13
C HIS A 127 -10.97 -1.76 10.26
N PRO A 128 -11.95 -2.12 9.40
CA PRO A 128 -12.55 -1.17 8.44
C PRO A 128 -13.05 0.12 9.09
N CYS A 129 -13.73 0.00 10.23
CA CYS A 129 -14.24 1.16 10.95
C CYS A 129 -13.12 2.06 11.50
N ASP A 130 -11.96 1.50 11.92
CA ASP A 130 -10.82 2.31 12.34
C ASP A 130 -10.17 3.06 11.16
N CYS A 131 -10.10 2.42 9.98
CA CYS A 131 -9.65 3.08 8.76
C CYS A 131 -10.58 4.23 8.37
N VAL A 132 -11.88 3.96 8.28
CA VAL A 132 -12.93 4.93 7.91
C VAL A 132 -12.93 6.12 8.88
N LEU A 133 -12.98 5.86 10.19
CA LEU A 133 -12.91 6.92 11.19
C LEU A 133 -11.63 7.76 11.05
N SER A 134 -10.49 7.11 10.91
CA SER A 134 -9.19 7.80 10.83
C SER A 134 -9.03 8.61 9.55
N CYS A 135 -9.61 8.18 8.43
CA CYS A 135 -9.66 8.97 7.20
C CYS A 135 -10.57 10.18 7.36
N HIS A 136 -11.79 9.98 7.87
CA HIS A 136 -12.74 11.07 8.07
C HIS A 136 -12.22 12.16 9.04
N MET A 137 -11.52 11.76 10.09
CA MET A 137 -10.93 12.69 11.07
C MET A 137 -9.65 13.39 10.58
N GLN A 138 -9.14 13.02 9.41
CA GLN A 138 -7.90 13.58 8.87
C GLN A 138 -8.21 14.75 7.94
N ALA A 139 -7.56 15.89 8.16
CA ALA A 139 -7.56 16.96 7.17
C ALA A 139 -6.67 16.56 5.99
N PHE A 140 -7.27 16.06 4.93
CA PHE A 140 -6.59 15.88 3.65
C PHE A 140 -6.50 17.21 2.92
N GLY A 141 -5.37 17.45 2.18
CA GLY A 141 -5.28 18.58 1.27
C GLY A 141 -6.42 18.58 0.24
N LEU A 142 -6.78 19.75 -0.24
CA LEU A 142 -7.84 19.89 -1.27
C LEU A 142 -7.42 19.21 -2.58
N ASN A 143 -7.76 17.95 -2.71
CA ASN A 143 -7.62 17.15 -3.92
C ASN A 143 -8.85 16.26 -4.09
N GLY A 144 -8.94 15.51 -5.20
CA GLY A 144 -10.08 14.62 -5.45
C GLY A 144 -10.32 13.57 -4.36
N GLY A 145 -9.29 13.23 -3.55
CA GLY A 145 -9.43 12.34 -2.39
C GLY A 145 -10.15 12.99 -1.20
N ALA A 146 -10.13 14.33 -1.09
CA ALA A 146 -10.79 15.03 0.01
C ALA A 146 -12.31 14.80 -0.01
N LEU A 147 -12.93 14.78 -1.19
CA LEU A 147 -14.36 14.51 -1.36
C LEU A 147 -14.73 13.07 -0.96
N ALA A 148 -13.85 12.11 -1.19
CA ALA A 148 -14.07 10.71 -0.83
C ALA A 148 -14.12 10.50 0.70
N PHE A 149 -13.53 11.41 1.49
CA PHE A 149 -13.40 11.32 2.95
C PHE A 149 -14.20 12.40 3.72
N GLU A 150 -15.11 13.09 3.04
CA GLU A 150 -15.89 14.18 3.59
C GLU A 150 -16.82 13.73 4.73
N SER A 151 -17.37 12.51 4.64
CA SER A 151 -18.26 11.92 5.65
C SER A 151 -17.87 10.48 5.96
N LEU A 152 -18.37 9.94 7.09
CA LEU A 152 -18.20 8.51 7.39
C LEU A 152 -18.83 7.63 6.30
N ALA A 153 -19.96 8.04 5.75
CA ALA A 153 -20.65 7.28 4.70
C ALA A 153 -19.88 7.28 3.38
N SER A 154 -19.42 8.44 2.90
CA SER A 154 -18.60 8.51 1.67
C SER A 154 -17.26 7.77 1.83
N THR A 155 -16.66 7.84 3.02
CA THR A 155 -15.42 7.12 3.34
C THR A 155 -15.65 5.61 3.37
N ALA A 156 -16.75 5.13 3.97
CA ALA A 156 -17.10 3.71 3.99
C ALA A 156 -17.36 3.19 2.59
N HIS A 157 -18.14 3.92 1.80
CA HIS A 157 -18.37 3.55 0.41
C HIS A 157 -17.07 3.47 -0.40
N THR A 158 -16.18 4.45 -0.24
CA THR A 158 -14.86 4.42 -0.88
C THR A 158 -14.03 3.22 -0.43
N TYR A 159 -14.04 2.89 0.88
CA TYR A 159 -13.37 1.72 1.41
C TYR A 159 -13.86 0.44 0.72
N VAL A 160 -15.18 0.25 0.67
CA VAL A 160 -15.81 -0.93 0.07
C VAL A 160 -15.43 -1.04 -1.41
N ARG A 161 -15.57 0.05 -2.19
CA ARG A 161 -15.22 0.05 -3.62
C ARG A 161 -13.75 -0.29 -3.88
N VAL A 162 -12.82 0.23 -3.06
CA VAL A 162 -11.39 -0.09 -3.17
C VAL A 162 -11.13 -1.57 -2.86
N MET A 163 -11.78 -2.12 -1.82
CA MET A 163 -11.61 -3.53 -1.45
C MET A 163 -12.24 -4.48 -2.47
N GLU A 164 -13.43 -4.15 -2.99
CA GLU A 164 -14.06 -4.90 -4.08
C GLU A 164 -13.14 -4.96 -5.30
N TRP A 165 -12.61 -3.79 -5.71
CA TRP A 165 -11.68 -3.71 -6.83
C TRP A 165 -10.43 -4.55 -6.60
N TRP A 166 -9.79 -4.44 -5.44
CA TRP A 166 -8.63 -5.24 -5.09
C TRP A 166 -8.91 -6.74 -5.21
N HIS A 167 -10.02 -7.22 -4.62
CA HIS A 167 -10.36 -8.63 -4.64
C HIS A 167 -10.68 -9.12 -6.06
N ALA A 168 -11.45 -8.38 -6.83
CA ALA A 168 -11.77 -8.71 -8.22
C ALA A 168 -10.49 -8.82 -9.08
N GLN A 169 -9.53 -7.92 -8.89
CA GLN A 169 -8.26 -7.99 -9.62
C GLN A 169 -7.39 -9.17 -9.15
N ARG A 170 -7.38 -9.46 -7.85
CA ARG A 170 -6.64 -10.60 -7.29
C ARG A 170 -7.10 -11.96 -7.81
N GLU A 171 -8.36 -12.11 -8.14
CA GLU A 171 -8.91 -13.33 -8.75
C GLU A 171 -8.42 -13.52 -10.20
N ARG A 172 -8.12 -12.43 -10.90
CA ARG A 172 -7.74 -12.42 -12.32
C ARG A 172 -6.23 -12.37 -12.54
N VAL A 173 -5.50 -11.79 -11.61
CA VAL A 173 -4.07 -11.49 -11.74
C VAL A 173 -3.26 -12.25 -10.69
N PRO A 174 -2.40 -13.19 -11.09
CA PRO A 174 -1.51 -13.85 -10.15
C PRO A 174 -0.51 -12.84 -9.58
N ALA A 175 -0.43 -12.75 -8.26
CA ALA A 175 0.55 -11.93 -7.58
C ALA A 175 0.92 -12.56 -6.23
N ARG A 176 2.19 -12.46 -5.85
CA ARG A 176 2.66 -12.88 -4.53
C ARG A 176 2.28 -11.81 -3.51
N VAL A 177 1.40 -12.12 -2.58
CA VAL A 177 0.89 -11.17 -1.58
C VAL A 177 1.08 -11.73 -0.18
N HIS A 178 1.76 -10.96 0.67
CA HIS A 178 1.76 -11.15 2.12
C HIS A 178 0.71 -10.23 2.74
N VAL A 179 -0.26 -10.82 3.43
CA VAL A 179 -1.31 -10.06 4.12
C VAL A 179 -0.96 -9.96 5.60
N LEU A 180 -0.96 -8.74 6.11
CA LEU A 180 -0.66 -8.45 7.51
C LEU A 180 -1.77 -7.56 8.09
N ARG A 181 -2.23 -7.88 9.31
CA ARG A 181 -3.17 -7.04 10.06
C ARG A 181 -2.39 -6.08 10.95
N TYR A 182 -2.78 -4.81 10.95
CA TYR A 182 -2.19 -3.78 11.83
C TYR A 182 -2.24 -4.17 13.31
N GLU A 183 -3.38 -4.71 13.72
CA GLU A 183 -3.60 -5.13 15.11
C GLU A 183 -2.62 -6.24 15.52
N ASP A 184 -2.39 -7.21 14.64
CA ASP A 184 -1.41 -8.28 14.87
C ASP A 184 0.02 -7.74 14.89
N LEU A 185 0.34 -6.77 14.02
CA LEU A 185 1.66 -6.14 13.97
C LEU A 185 1.98 -5.40 15.25
N VAL A 186 1.03 -4.62 15.81
CA VAL A 186 1.27 -3.86 17.04
C VAL A 186 1.25 -4.75 18.28
N GLN A 187 0.54 -5.88 18.25
CA GLN A 187 0.47 -6.83 19.35
C GLN A 187 1.71 -7.74 19.43
N ALA A 188 2.24 -8.18 18.30
CA ALA A 188 3.36 -9.13 18.22
C ALA A 188 4.36 -8.71 17.12
N PRO A 189 5.01 -7.52 17.22
CA PRO A 189 5.78 -6.93 16.13
C PRO A 189 6.95 -7.81 15.69
N ALA A 190 7.68 -8.43 16.60
CA ALA A 190 8.82 -9.30 16.26
C ALA A 190 8.36 -10.51 15.42
N GLN A 191 7.33 -11.22 15.87
CA GLN A 191 6.82 -12.41 15.18
C GLN A 191 6.27 -12.07 13.79
N ARG A 192 5.55 -10.94 13.68
CA ARG A 192 4.94 -10.53 12.39
C ARG A 192 5.98 -10.02 11.40
N LEU A 193 6.99 -9.30 11.88
CA LEU A 193 8.12 -8.91 11.03
C LEU A 193 8.95 -10.12 10.58
N GLU A 194 9.22 -11.07 11.45
CA GLU A 194 9.95 -12.28 11.07
C GLU A 194 9.25 -13.04 9.93
N ALA A 195 7.92 -13.23 10.02
CA ALA A 195 7.13 -13.84 8.98
C ALA A 195 7.15 -13.04 7.67
N LEU A 196 7.04 -11.71 7.75
CA LEU A 196 7.10 -10.82 6.60
C LEU A 196 8.47 -10.85 5.94
N MET A 197 9.55 -10.77 6.72
CA MET A 197 10.92 -10.82 6.20
C MET A 197 11.22 -12.19 5.57
N GLY A 198 10.71 -13.28 6.15
CA GLY A 198 10.77 -14.61 5.54
C GLY A 198 10.07 -14.67 4.18
N PHE A 199 8.90 -14.01 4.04
CA PHE A 199 8.23 -13.87 2.74
C PHE A 199 9.08 -13.13 1.71
N LEU A 200 9.82 -12.09 2.13
CA LEU A 200 10.75 -11.34 1.27
C LEU A 200 12.10 -12.07 1.05
N SER A 201 12.31 -13.23 1.68
CA SER A 201 13.56 -13.99 1.67
C SER A 201 14.75 -13.20 2.26
N LEU A 202 14.47 -12.40 3.29
CA LEU A 202 15.46 -11.60 4.03
C LEU A 202 15.44 -11.98 5.51
N PRO A 203 16.58 -11.91 6.23
CA PRO A 203 16.60 -12.07 7.68
C PRO A 203 16.00 -10.84 8.36
N MET A 204 15.28 -11.03 9.48
CA MET A 204 14.86 -9.90 10.31
C MET A 204 16.09 -9.25 11.00
N GLN A 205 16.08 -7.92 11.11
CA GLN A 205 17.11 -7.14 11.80
C GLN A 205 16.54 -6.45 13.05
N ALA A 206 17.29 -6.42 14.14
CA ALA A 206 16.85 -5.81 15.40
C ALA A 206 16.49 -4.31 15.27
N ALA A 207 17.15 -3.59 14.34
CA ALA A 207 16.86 -2.19 14.05
C ALA A 207 15.41 -1.95 13.61
N GLN A 208 14.75 -2.94 12.99
CA GLN A 208 13.37 -2.82 12.54
C GLN A 208 12.38 -2.68 13.71
N LEU A 209 12.66 -3.32 14.86
CA LEU A 209 11.85 -3.19 16.06
C LEU A 209 12.10 -1.87 16.83
N GLN A 210 13.23 -1.21 16.55
CA GLN A 210 13.64 0.06 17.15
C GLN A 210 13.49 1.24 16.18
N SER A 211 12.70 1.09 15.13
CA SER A 211 12.56 2.06 14.03
C SER A 211 12.13 3.46 14.48
N HIS A 212 11.44 3.59 15.63
CA HIS A 212 11.10 4.89 16.25
C HIS A 212 12.35 5.71 16.65
N HIS A 213 13.45 5.07 17.05
CA HIS A 213 14.71 5.78 17.35
C HIS A 213 15.36 6.33 16.09
N ALA A 214 15.37 5.56 14.99
CA ALA A 214 15.92 6.00 13.73
C ALA A 214 15.09 7.14 13.10
N ALA A 215 13.76 7.12 13.27
CA ALA A 215 12.87 8.17 12.81
C ALA A 215 13.14 9.53 13.48
N ALA A 216 13.45 9.52 14.78
CA ALA A 216 13.79 10.74 15.53
C ALA A 216 15.11 11.40 15.07
N GLN A 217 16.05 10.61 14.53
CA GLN A 217 17.36 11.09 14.07
C GLN A 217 17.40 11.53 12.60
N ARG A 218 16.51 10.99 11.76
CA ARG A 218 16.42 11.35 10.33
C ARG A 218 15.40 12.47 10.14
N SER A 219 15.87 13.72 10.15
CA SER A 219 15.08 14.93 9.83
C SER A 219 14.68 15.00 8.35
N ARG A 220 14.26 13.88 7.72
CA ARG A 220 13.66 13.92 6.38
C ARG A 220 12.28 14.54 6.48
N ARG A 221 11.99 15.55 5.63
CA ARG A 221 10.64 16.10 5.47
C ARG A 221 9.67 14.98 5.13
N ILE A 222 8.78 14.70 6.07
CA ILE A 222 7.79 13.64 5.95
C ILE A 222 6.50 14.26 5.50
N ASN A 223 5.93 13.68 4.44
CA ASN A 223 4.75 14.21 3.76
C ASN A 223 3.43 13.60 4.26
N THR A 224 3.47 12.65 5.21
CA THR A 224 2.24 11.95 5.62
C THR A 224 1.69 12.48 6.94
N PRO A 225 0.36 12.70 7.03
CA PRO A 225 -0.32 13.11 8.26
C PRO A 225 -0.14 12.15 9.45
N SER A 226 0.33 10.92 9.18
CA SER A 226 0.53 9.87 10.19
C SER A 226 1.82 9.97 10.96
N TYR A 227 2.70 10.92 10.61
CA TYR A 227 4.07 10.94 11.14
C TYR A 227 4.17 11.12 12.66
N SER A 228 3.39 12.03 13.21
CA SER A 228 3.40 12.26 14.67
C SER A 228 3.06 11.01 15.49
N GLN A 229 2.37 10.05 14.89
CA GLN A 229 1.95 8.80 15.54
C GLN A 229 3.03 7.71 15.52
N VAL A 230 4.06 7.81 14.67
CA VAL A 230 5.10 6.78 14.53
C VAL A 230 6.44 7.16 15.12
N ILE A 231 6.56 8.32 15.77
CA ILE A 231 7.72 8.74 16.56
C ILE A 231 7.74 8.01 17.93
N GLU A 232 6.58 7.60 18.41
CA GLU A 232 6.45 6.83 19.66
C GLU A 232 6.78 5.35 19.43
N PRO A 233 7.16 4.61 20.49
CA PRO A 233 7.22 3.16 20.45
C PRO A 233 5.91 2.56 19.96
N VAL A 234 6.01 1.41 19.27
CA VAL A 234 4.82 0.70 18.76
C VAL A 234 3.83 0.50 19.90
N ASN A 235 2.61 0.97 19.72
CA ASN A 235 1.55 0.86 20.72
C ASN A 235 0.21 0.53 20.07
N ALA A 236 -0.73 0.03 20.87
CA ALA A 236 -2.05 -0.39 20.43
C ALA A 236 -3.14 0.70 20.58
N ASN A 237 -2.77 1.95 20.90
CA ASN A 237 -3.71 3.04 21.22
C ASN A 237 -4.72 3.34 20.08
N ALA A 238 -4.36 2.99 18.86
CA ALA A 238 -5.19 3.19 17.68
C ALA A 238 -6.09 1.98 17.35
N VAL A 239 -5.96 0.87 18.07
CA VAL A 239 -6.77 -0.35 17.86
C VAL A 239 -8.13 -0.18 18.50
N GLY A 240 -9.19 -0.45 17.73
CA GLY A 240 -10.57 -0.40 18.21
C GLY A 240 -11.03 1.01 18.60
N ARG A 241 -10.34 2.06 18.17
CA ARG A 241 -10.70 3.45 18.47
C ARG A 241 -12.12 3.79 18.01
N TRP A 242 -12.56 3.22 16.89
CA TRP A 242 -13.89 3.41 16.34
C TRP A 242 -15.02 3.07 17.32
N LYS A 243 -14.82 2.16 18.27
CA LYS A 243 -15.81 1.75 19.26
C LYS A 243 -16.35 2.93 20.10
N ARG A 244 -15.44 3.88 20.44
CA ARG A 244 -15.82 5.11 21.16
C ARG A 244 -16.69 6.06 20.33
N TYR A 245 -16.69 5.88 19.01
CA TYR A 245 -17.41 6.71 18.04
C TYR A 245 -18.51 5.93 17.31
N ARG A 246 -18.83 4.73 17.80
CA ARG A 246 -19.78 3.81 17.14
C ARG A 246 -21.11 4.47 16.79
N THR A 247 -21.64 5.29 17.69
CA THR A 247 -22.93 5.99 17.51
C THR A 247 -22.94 6.97 16.34
N PHE A 248 -21.77 7.46 15.91
CA PHE A 248 -21.66 8.39 14.79
C PHE A 248 -21.65 7.70 13.43
N PHE A 249 -21.38 6.38 13.39
CA PHE A 249 -21.37 5.64 12.12
C PHE A 249 -22.79 5.45 11.55
N GLY A 250 -23.77 5.25 12.41
CA GLY A 250 -25.12 4.84 12.00
C GLY A 250 -25.17 3.41 11.48
N ASP A 251 -26.37 2.81 11.48
CA ASP A 251 -26.54 1.39 11.14
C ASP A 251 -26.19 1.08 9.67
N ALA A 252 -26.50 1.99 8.76
CA ALA A 252 -26.24 1.81 7.34
C ALA A 252 -24.73 1.68 7.03
N VAL A 253 -23.91 2.55 7.64
CA VAL A 253 -22.45 2.53 7.45
C VAL A 253 -21.84 1.28 8.10
N LEU A 254 -22.32 0.89 9.28
CA LEU A 254 -21.86 -0.31 9.94
C LEU A 254 -22.23 -1.56 9.13
N ALA A 255 -23.43 -1.64 8.58
CA ALA A 255 -23.88 -2.74 7.73
C ALA A 255 -23.08 -2.85 6.43
N GLU A 256 -22.64 -1.72 5.84
CA GLU A 256 -21.78 -1.69 4.65
C GLU A 256 -20.38 -2.22 4.94
N LEU A 257 -19.81 -1.94 6.13
CA LEU A 257 -18.46 -2.33 6.51
C LEU A 257 -18.37 -3.74 7.12
N GLU A 258 -19.45 -4.26 7.70
CA GLU A 258 -19.47 -5.54 8.42
C GLU A 258 -19.00 -6.73 7.57
N PRO A 259 -19.43 -6.92 6.30
CA PRO A 259 -18.95 -8.03 5.46
C PRO A 259 -17.42 -8.02 5.31
N TRP A 260 -16.82 -6.84 5.20
CA TRP A 260 -15.37 -6.68 5.09
C TRP A 260 -14.66 -6.93 6.41
N ALA A 261 -15.23 -6.46 7.52
CA ALA A 261 -14.71 -6.77 8.85
C ALA A 261 -14.65 -8.30 9.05
N ARG A 262 -15.75 -8.99 8.82
CA ARG A 262 -15.84 -10.45 8.94
C ARG A 262 -14.87 -11.17 7.99
N ARG A 263 -14.78 -10.73 6.73
CA ARG A 263 -13.86 -11.30 5.73
C ARG A 263 -12.39 -11.23 6.18
N PHE A 264 -12.02 -10.19 6.89
CA PHE A 264 -10.66 -9.99 7.40
C PHE A 264 -10.46 -10.51 8.83
N GLY A 265 -11.44 -11.22 9.39
CA GLY A 265 -11.36 -11.82 10.71
C GLY A 265 -11.50 -10.84 11.88
N TYR A 266 -12.21 -9.72 11.65
CA TYR A 266 -12.58 -8.76 12.68
C TYR A 266 -14.02 -8.95 13.17
N THR A 267 -14.29 -8.48 14.39
CA THR A 267 -15.65 -8.43 14.96
C THR A 267 -16.15 -6.98 14.98
N MET A 268 -17.48 -6.82 14.95
CA MET A 268 -18.14 -5.51 15.05
C MET A 268 -18.54 -5.15 16.49
N GLU A 269 -18.03 -5.91 17.48
CA GLU A 269 -18.26 -5.71 18.90
C GLU A 269 -17.18 -4.85 19.55
#